data_4150542d6498b4f7c75a17e2035b5d69
#
_entry.id   4150542d6498b4f7c75a17e2035b5d69
#
_cell.length_a   1.000
_cell.length_b   1.000
_cell.length_c   1.000
_cell.angle_alpha   90.00
_cell.angle_beta   90.00
_cell.angle_gamma   90.00
#
_symmetry.space_group_name_H-M   'P 1'
#
loop_
_entity.id
_entity.type
_entity.pdbx_description
1 polymer ?
#
loop_
_entity_poly.entity_id
_entity_poly.type
_entity_poly.pdbx_seq_one_letter_code
_entity_poly.pdbx_strand_id
1 'polypeptide(L)'
;MNHLSVVLDNDMTTADVISHVSMYWTGGKGLFTKELDEALLDGRVDIAVHSMKDVPTELPDGITIPINLQREDVRDAFISRKFSSLNELSPGSVLGTSSLRRQTQIVSRLDGVKAIQFRGNVQTRLRKLDEEQVDATMLAFAGLRRLGLESEVTALVEPDEIVPACSQGAIGIALRQNDEQTHAALSPLNDMECHIAVTCERAFLHRLGGSCTTPVGGHARRVGISDTLRFDGVLARLEWNGPGPSAIRTDAEGQFSMEGAVDVGTRAAEDLLSKVPAGFLEGLLAE
;
A
#
# COMPACT_ATOMS: atom_id res chain seq x y z
N MET A 1 9.47 5.75 -5.70
CA MET A 1 9.39 5.00 -4.45
C MET A 1 10.70 5.20 -3.75
N ASN A 2 10.68 5.62 -2.51
CA ASN A 2 11.89 5.97 -1.78
C ASN A 2 12.21 4.80 -0.85
N HIS A 3 13.28 4.07 -1.14
CA HIS A 3 13.87 3.17 -0.16
C HIS A 3 14.88 3.98 0.65
N LEU A 4 14.83 3.78 1.94
CA LEU A 4 15.71 4.42 2.90
C LEU A 4 16.56 3.33 3.51
N SER A 5 17.87 3.46 3.45
CA SER A 5 18.80 2.65 4.22
C SER A 5 19.46 3.51 5.29
N VAL A 6 19.52 3.01 6.49
CA VAL A 6 20.19 3.66 7.62
C VAL A 6 21.25 2.71 8.15
N VAL A 7 22.46 3.21 8.31
CA VAL A 7 23.54 2.53 9.05
C VAL A 7 23.50 3.07 10.48
N LEU A 8 23.30 2.18 11.46
CA LEU A 8 23.36 2.54 12.87
C LEU A 8 24.81 2.43 13.35
N ASP A 9 25.36 3.51 13.90
CA ASP A 9 26.57 3.41 14.68
C ASP A 9 26.21 2.97 16.11
N ASN A 10 27.03 2.11 16.73
CA ASN A 10 26.74 1.48 18.02
C ASN A 10 26.50 2.45 19.21
N ASP A 11 26.78 3.76 19.01
CA ASP A 11 26.61 4.79 20.02
C ASP A 11 25.38 5.71 19.76
N MET A 12 24.53 5.42 18.76
CA MET A 12 23.39 6.26 18.38
C MET A 12 22.18 6.03 19.27
N THR A 13 21.56 7.14 19.72
CA THR A 13 20.24 7.12 20.38
C THR A 13 19.11 7.02 19.38
N THR A 14 17.89 6.65 19.83
CA THR A 14 16.69 6.60 19.00
C THR A 14 16.42 7.92 18.24
N ALA A 15 16.73 9.06 18.86
CA ALA A 15 16.60 10.38 18.23
C ALA A 15 17.63 10.59 17.11
N ASP A 16 18.83 10.04 17.26
CA ASP A 16 19.89 10.13 16.25
C ASP A 16 19.54 9.28 15.02
N VAL A 17 18.93 8.11 15.20
CA VAL A 17 18.44 7.27 14.11
C VAL A 17 17.43 8.02 13.24
N ILE A 18 16.48 8.71 13.87
CA ILE A 18 15.44 9.48 13.15
C ILE A 18 16.07 10.68 12.39
N SER A 19 17.12 11.28 12.92
CA SER A 19 17.77 12.45 12.32
C SER A 19 18.76 12.14 11.18
N HIS A 20 19.31 10.91 11.14
CA HIS A 20 20.35 10.49 10.18
C HIS A 20 19.82 9.66 9.01
N VAL A 21 18.50 9.61 8.84
CA VAL A 21 17.88 8.91 7.73
C VAL A 21 18.24 9.60 6.40
N SER A 22 19.27 9.11 5.72
CA SER A 22 19.63 9.56 4.37
C SER A 22 18.79 8.84 3.31
N MET A 23 18.04 9.62 2.50
CA MET A 23 17.30 9.07 1.38
C MET A 23 18.20 8.87 0.16
N TYR A 24 18.47 7.62 -0.19
CA TYR A 24 18.99 7.29 -1.52
C TYR A 24 17.82 6.95 -2.44
N TRP A 25 17.66 7.73 -3.50
CA TRP A 25 16.65 7.48 -4.52
C TRP A 25 17.28 6.74 -5.70
N THR A 26 16.82 5.53 -5.95
CA THR A 26 17.17 4.77 -7.15
C THR A 26 15.89 4.21 -7.77
N GLY A 27 15.62 4.49 -9.03
CA GLY A 27 14.35 4.18 -9.69
C GLY A 27 14.31 2.78 -10.31
N GLY A 28 13.37 1.91 -9.88
CA GLY A 28 13.06 0.59 -10.48
C GLY A 28 12.19 -0.26 -9.56
N LYS A 29 11.29 -1.07 -10.12
CA LYS A 29 10.42 -1.97 -9.35
C LYS A 29 11.16 -3.25 -8.96
N GLY A 30 11.03 -3.68 -7.68
CA GLY A 30 11.41 -5.03 -7.22
C GLY A 30 12.90 -5.35 -7.13
N LEU A 31 13.77 -4.65 -7.87
CA LEU A 31 15.22 -4.84 -7.81
C LEU A 31 15.83 -4.30 -6.52
N PHE A 32 15.18 -3.35 -5.86
CA PHE A 32 15.75 -2.63 -4.72
C PHE A 32 15.52 -3.29 -3.37
N THR A 33 14.43 -4.05 -3.20
CA THR A 33 14.30 -4.87 -1.99
C THR A 33 15.43 -5.87 -1.95
N LYS A 34 15.76 -6.51 -3.06
CA LYS A 34 16.83 -7.52 -3.15
C LYS A 34 18.21 -6.98 -2.74
N GLU A 35 18.60 -5.79 -3.23
CA GLU A 35 19.88 -5.19 -2.86
C GLU A 35 19.93 -4.79 -1.38
N LEU A 36 18.81 -4.31 -0.82
CA LEU A 36 18.69 -4.00 0.61
C LEU A 36 18.66 -5.27 1.46
N ASP A 37 17.97 -6.30 0.99
CA ASP A 37 17.90 -7.61 1.64
C ASP A 37 19.28 -8.25 1.69
N GLU A 38 20.03 -8.23 0.59
CA GLU A 38 21.43 -8.68 0.54
C GLU A 38 22.31 -7.86 1.49
N ALA A 39 22.12 -6.52 1.54
CA ALA A 39 22.91 -5.66 2.44
C ALA A 39 22.62 -5.92 3.91
N LEU A 40 21.36 -6.25 4.28
CA LEU A 40 20.99 -6.70 5.62
C LEU A 40 21.63 -8.02 5.97
N LEU A 41 21.53 -9.02 5.10
CA LEU A 41 22.07 -10.37 5.32
C LEU A 41 23.60 -10.39 5.42
N ASP A 42 24.27 -9.56 4.61
CA ASP A 42 25.72 -9.40 4.59
C ASP A 42 26.25 -8.53 5.77
N GLY A 43 25.35 -7.92 6.57
CA GLY A 43 25.73 -7.03 7.67
C GLY A 43 26.30 -5.67 7.22
N ARG A 44 26.08 -5.27 5.97
CA ARG A 44 26.46 -3.94 5.46
C ARG A 44 25.56 -2.82 5.97
N VAL A 45 24.34 -3.17 6.34
CA VAL A 45 23.37 -2.30 7.02
C VAL A 45 22.70 -3.08 8.14
N ASP A 46 22.21 -2.40 9.16
CA ASP A 46 21.52 -3.03 10.30
C ASP A 46 20.01 -3.02 10.14
N ILE A 47 19.49 -2.05 9.40
CA ILE A 47 18.06 -1.91 9.11
C ILE A 47 17.81 -1.50 7.66
N ALA A 48 16.63 -1.84 7.14
CA ALA A 48 16.10 -1.28 5.91
C ALA A 48 14.67 -0.76 6.14
N VAL A 49 14.39 0.45 5.66
CA VAL A 49 13.09 1.12 5.88
C VAL A 49 12.27 1.08 4.59
N HIS A 50 11.06 0.55 4.68
CA HIS A 50 10.22 0.28 3.53
C HIS A 50 8.84 0.94 3.64
N SER A 51 8.32 1.39 2.50
CA SER A 51 6.88 1.57 2.35
C SER A 51 6.25 0.17 2.27
N MET A 52 5.46 -0.20 3.26
CA MET A 52 4.97 -1.57 3.42
C MET A 52 4.13 -2.09 2.25
N LYS A 53 3.44 -1.21 1.53
CA LYS A 53 2.67 -1.58 0.32
C LYS A 53 3.54 -2.08 -0.85
N ASP A 54 4.85 -1.80 -0.83
CA ASP A 54 5.80 -2.16 -1.87
C ASP A 54 6.64 -3.41 -1.48
N VAL A 55 6.47 -3.90 -0.24
CA VAL A 55 7.14 -5.09 0.29
C VAL A 55 6.41 -6.36 -0.15
N PRO A 56 7.09 -7.36 -0.72
CA PRO A 56 6.50 -8.66 -1.06
C PRO A 56 5.82 -9.31 0.16
N THR A 57 4.80 -10.13 -0.09
CA THR A 57 4.11 -10.88 0.98
C THR A 57 5.02 -11.90 1.64
N GLU A 58 5.92 -12.50 0.87
CA GLU A 58 6.97 -13.39 1.37
C GLU A 58 8.28 -12.64 1.45
N LEU A 59 8.93 -12.72 2.60
CA LEU A 59 10.24 -12.12 2.84
C LEU A 59 11.33 -13.17 2.59
N PRO A 60 12.54 -12.76 2.18
CA PRO A 60 13.69 -13.67 2.14
C PRO A 60 14.00 -14.28 3.51
N ASP A 61 14.49 -15.52 3.51
CA ASP A 61 14.94 -16.18 4.72
C ASP A 61 16.00 -15.33 5.46
N GLY A 62 15.85 -15.24 6.76
CA GLY A 62 16.75 -14.46 7.62
C GLY A 62 16.39 -12.98 7.77
N ILE A 63 15.31 -12.49 7.10
CA ILE A 63 14.80 -11.13 7.23
C ILE A 63 13.43 -11.13 7.90
N THR A 64 13.18 -10.14 8.73
CA THR A 64 11.88 -9.89 9.36
C THR A 64 11.56 -8.40 9.37
N ILE A 65 10.27 -8.06 9.48
CA ILE A 65 9.79 -6.66 9.62
C ILE A 65 8.92 -6.59 10.88
N PRO A 66 9.51 -6.59 12.07
CA PRO A 66 8.77 -6.61 13.32
C PRO A 66 8.31 -5.23 13.79
N ILE A 67 8.75 -4.16 13.14
CA ILE A 67 8.48 -2.78 13.52
C ILE A 67 7.68 -2.10 12.42
N ASN A 68 6.51 -1.60 12.78
CA ASN A 68 5.72 -0.69 11.94
C ASN A 68 5.54 0.64 12.68
N LEU A 69 5.92 1.73 12.03
CA LEU A 69 5.73 3.06 12.58
C LEU A 69 4.24 3.44 12.59
N GLN A 70 3.88 4.48 13.36
CA GLN A 70 2.54 5.04 13.34
C GLN A 70 2.08 5.24 11.89
N ARG A 71 0.88 4.74 11.61
CA ARG A 71 0.34 4.73 10.25
C ARG A 71 -0.06 6.14 9.81
N GLU A 72 0.38 6.54 8.65
CA GLU A 72 -0.08 7.75 7.99
C GLU A 72 -1.44 7.51 7.32
N ASP A 73 -2.13 8.58 6.93
CA ASP A 73 -3.43 8.52 6.27
C ASP A 73 -3.40 7.56 5.06
N VAL A 74 -4.30 6.59 5.09
CA VAL A 74 -4.37 5.51 4.11
C VAL A 74 -5.01 5.93 2.78
N ARG A 75 -5.67 7.10 2.76
CA ARG A 75 -6.49 7.54 1.62
C ARG A 75 -5.66 7.83 0.37
N ASP A 76 -6.33 7.69 -0.73
CA ASP A 76 -5.84 8.23 -2.00
C ASP A 76 -6.23 9.72 -2.12
N ALA A 77 -5.32 10.53 -2.63
CA ALA A 77 -5.54 11.92 -2.95
C ALA A 77 -5.94 12.04 -4.44
N PHE A 78 -7.10 12.61 -4.68
CA PHE A 78 -7.53 13.05 -6.01
C PHE A 78 -6.96 14.44 -6.29
N ILE A 79 -6.34 14.60 -7.44
CA ILE A 79 -5.72 15.85 -7.88
C ILE A 79 -6.21 16.17 -9.28
N SER A 80 -6.84 17.33 -9.46
CA SER A 80 -7.32 17.84 -10.75
C SER A 80 -7.27 19.36 -10.77
N ARG A 81 -7.11 19.92 -11.96
CA ARG A 81 -7.26 21.37 -12.20
C ARG A 81 -8.63 21.73 -12.76
N LYS A 82 -9.47 20.71 -13.05
CA LYS A 82 -10.77 20.87 -13.73
C LYS A 82 -11.94 20.44 -12.85
N PHE A 83 -11.76 19.48 -11.97
CA PHE A 83 -12.80 18.84 -11.17
C PHE A 83 -12.50 18.96 -9.70
N SER A 84 -13.51 19.13 -8.85
CA SER A 84 -13.34 19.26 -7.40
C SER A 84 -13.43 17.94 -6.64
N SER A 85 -13.89 16.87 -7.28
CA SER A 85 -13.95 15.53 -6.70
C SER A 85 -13.86 14.43 -7.76
N LEU A 86 -13.58 13.20 -7.31
CA LEU A 86 -13.56 12.01 -8.17
C LEU A 86 -14.93 11.77 -8.82
N ASN A 87 -16.02 12.07 -8.11
CA ASN A 87 -17.39 11.83 -8.56
C ASN A 87 -17.87 12.85 -9.63
N GLU A 88 -17.13 13.93 -9.84
CA GLU A 88 -17.40 14.90 -10.91
C GLU A 88 -16.80 14.51 -12.27
N LEU A 89 -15.96 13.48 -12.31
CA LEU A 89 -15.45 12.98 -13.59
C LEU A 89 -16.61 12.51 -14.47
N SER A 90 -16.72 13.10 -15.65
CA SER A 90 -17.76 12.78 -16.62
C SER A 90 -17.28 11.76 -17.67
N PRO A 91 -18.19 11.11 -18.41
CA PRO A 91 -17.82 10.27 -19.53
C PRO A 91 -16.87 10.97 -20.51
N GLY A 92 -15.77 10.29 -20.85
CA GLY A 92 -14.71 10.83 -21.68
C GLY A 92 -13.54 11.44 -20.90
N SER A 93 -13.69 11.76 -19.60
CA SER A 93 -12.58 12.23 -18.75
C SER A 93 -11.47 11.18 -18.67
N VAL A 94 -10.22 11.68 -18.62
CA VAL A 94 -9.00 10.85 -18.56
C VAL A 94 -8.35 10.98 -17.20
N LEU A 95 -8.28 9.87 -16.47
CA LEU A 95 -7.58 9.79 -15.18
C LEU A 95 -6.23 9.07 -15.36
N GLY A 96 -5.14 9.74 -14.96
CA GLY A 96 -3.79 9.22 -15.06
C GLY A 96 -3.37 8.47 -13.78
N THR A 97 -3.15 7.16 -13.87
CA THR A 97 -2.56 6.38 -12.78
C THR A 97 -1.89 5.11 -13.30
N SER A 98 -0.76 4.70 -12.69
CA SER A 98 -0.11 3.43 -13.00
C SER A 98 -0.52 2.30 -12.05
N SER A 99 -1.41 2.58 -11.10
CA SER A 99 -1.91 1.58 -10.15
C SER A 99 -3.11 0.85 -10.76
N LEU A 100 -2.96 -0.45 -11.02
CA LEU A 100 -4.07 -1.29 -11.49
C LEU A 100 -5.24 -1.27 -10.50
N ARG A 101 -4.96 -1.29 -9.20
CA ARG A 101 -5.98 -1.18 -8.15
C ARG A 101 -6.85 0.07 -8.31
N ARG A 102 -6.25 1.22 -8.62
CA ARG A 102 -7.00 2.46 -8.85
C ARG A 102 -7.75 2.41 -10.17
N GLN A 103 -7.06 2.01 -11.25
CA GLN A 103 -7.68 1.93 -12.58
C GLN A 103 -8.94 1.09 -12.56
N THR A 104 -8.85 -0.13 -12.02
CA THR A 104 -9.96 -1.09 -12.01
C THR A 104 -11.14 -0.60 -11.18
N GLN A 105 -10.90 -0.05 -9.99
CA GLN A 105 -11.98 0.46 -9.12
C GLN A 105 -12.64 1.71 -9.72
N ILE A 106 -11.89 2.59 -10.37
CA ILE A 106 -12.44 3.79 -11.01
C ILE A 106 -13.29 3.42 -12.22
N VAL A 107 -12.76 2.58 -13.13
CA VAL A 107 -13.50 2.17 -14.34
C VAL A 107 -14.75 1.34 -14.00
N SER A 108 -14.71 0.54 -12.92
CA SER A 108 -15.88 -0.21 -12.46
C SER A 108 -16.97 0.66 -11.83
N ARG A 109 -16.63 1.88 -11.37
CA ARG A 109 -17.54 2.78 -10.64
C ARG A 109 -18.04 3.94 -11.50
N LEU A 110 -17.19 4.49 -12.37
CA LEU A 110 -17.47 5.69 -13.14
C LEU A 110 -17.57 5.36 -14.62
N ASP A 111 -18.80 5.36 -15.12
CA ASP A 111 -19.08 5.01 -16.51
C ASP A 111 -18.45 6.01 -17.49
N GLY A 112 -17.79 5.47 -18.52
CA GLY A 112 -17.15 6.26 -19.58
C GLY A 112 -15.87 7.01 -19.18
N VAL A 113 -15.39 6.91 -17.93
CA VAL A 113 -14.09 7.44 -17.50
C VAL A 113 -12.97 6.51 -17.99
N LYS A 114 -11.93 7.09 -18.56
CA LYS A 114 -10.75 6.36 -19.04
C LYS A 114 -9.63 6.46 -18.02
N ALA A 115 -9.09 5.31 -17.57
CA ALA A 115 -7.91 5.24 -16.74
C ALA A 115 -6.71 4.86 -17.61
N ILE A 116 -5.65 5.70 -17.60
CA ILE A 116 -4.46 5.47 -18.43
C ILE A 116 -3.19 5.36 -17.58
N GLN A 117 -2.18 4.67 -18.13
CA GLN A 117 -0.86 4.57 -17.54
C GLN A 117 -0.21 5.96 -17.41
N PHE A 118 0.15 6.33 -16.16
CA PHE A 118 0.70 7.64 -15.84
C PHE A 118 1.93 7.50 -14.97
N ARG A 119 3.10 7.41 -15.60
CA ARG A 119 4.38 7.12 -14.95
C ARG A 119 5.17 8.40 -14.66
N GLY A 120 6.04 8.30 -13.66
CA GLY A 120 6.94 9.34 -13.16
C GLY A 120 6.87 9.44 -11.64
N ASN A 121 7.78 10.19 -11.04
CA ASN A 121 7.68 10.59 -9.64
C ASN A 121 6.53 11.59 -9.43
N VAL A 122 6.29 12.01 -8.19
CA VAL A 122 5.18 12.91 -7.84
C VAL A 122 5.27 14.21 -8.66
N GLN A 123 6.43 14.88 -8.64
CA GLN A 123 6.64 16.14 -9.35
C GLN A 123 6.41 16.02 -10.86
N THR A 124 6.89 14.92 -11.47
CA THR A 124 6.69 14.66 -12.89
C THR A 124 5.19 14.48 -13.22
N ARG A 125 4.44 13.80 -12.35
CA ARG A 125 2.99 13.60 -12.57
C ARG A 125 2.21 14.89 -12.40
N LEU A 126 2.56 15.73 -11.40
CA LEU A 126 1.93 17.05 -11.23
C LEU A 126 2.21 17.94 -12.44
N ARG A 127 3.44 18.00 -12.92
CA ARG A 127 3.78 18.75 -14.13
C ARG A 127 2.99 18.27 -15.36
N LYS A 128 2.87 16.96 -15.58
CA LYS A 128 2.08 16.40 -16.68
C LYS A 128 0.58 16.70 -16.56
N LEU A 129 0.07 16.79 -15.33
CA LEU A 129 -1.31 17.23 -15.07
C LEU A 129 -1.47 18.72 -15.44
N ASP A 130 -0.52 19.57 -15.07
CA ASP A 130 -0.50 21.01 -15.42
C ASP A 130 -0.36 21.22 -16.94
N GLU A 131 0.31 20.30 -17.64
CA GLU A 131 0.40 20.24 -19.11
C GLU A 131 -0.87 19.63 -19.78
N GLU A 132 -1.92 19.37 -19.00
CA GLU A 132 -3.20 18.82 -19.46
C GLU A 132 -3.11 17.46 -20.19
N GLN A 133 -2.07 16.66 -19.92
CA GLN A 133 -1.96 15.31 -20.50
C GLN A 133 -3.05 14.36 -19.96
N VAL A 134 -3.62 14.67 -18.80
CA VAL A 134 -4.76 14.00 -18.17
C VAL A 134 -5.63 15.04 -17.47
N ASP A 135 -6.90 14.73 -17.23
CA ASP A 135 -7.84 15.60 -16.52
C ASP A 135 -7.69 15.53 -14.99
N ALA A 136 -7.25 14.38 -14.51
CA ALA A 136 -7.01 14.13 -13.09
C ALA A 136 -5.93 13.06 -12.89
N THR A 137 -5.35 13.01 -11.68
CA THR A 137 -4.49 11.92 -11.23
C THR A 137 -4.80 11.53 -9.80
N MET A 138 -4.37 10.35 -9.38
CA MET A 138 -4.46 9.89 -8.01
C MET A 138 -3.11 9.45 -7.47
N LEU A 139 -2.80 9.90 -6.24
CA LEU A 139 -1.59 9.57 -5.51
C LEU A 139 -1.94 9.12 -4.09
N ALA A 140 -1.06 8.38 -3.41
CA ALA A 140 -1.24 8.10 -1.98
C ALA A 140 -1.00 9.39 -1.20
N PHE A 141 -1.97 9.81 -0.37
CA PHE A 141 -1.88 11.05 0.41
C PHE A 141 -0.69 11.04 1.36
N ALA A 142 -0.39 9.91 2.00
CA ALA A 142 0.81 9.74 2.82
C ALA A 142 2.11 10.13 2.09
N GLY A 143 2.21 9.86 0.80
CA GLY A 143 3.37 10.26 -0.01
C GLY A 143 3.44 11.75 -0.26
N LEU A 144 2.31 12.41 -0.47
CA LEU A 144 2.23 13.87 -0.64
C LEU A 144 2.60 14.60 0.66
N ARG A 145 2.05 14.16 1.80
CA ARG A 145 2.39 14.71 3.12
C ARG A 145 3.88 14.65 3.41
N ARG A 146 4.53 13.52 3.16
CA ARG A 146 5.99 13.37 3.35
C ARG A 146 6.82 14.30 2.47
N LEU A 147 6.26 14.77 1.37
CA LEU A 147 6.91 15.71 0.45
C LEU A 147 6.50 17.18 0.68
N GLY A 148 5.60 17.47 1.64
CA GLY A 148 5.06 18.81 1.89
C GLY A 148 4.19 19.31 0.73
N LEU A 149 3.49 18.41 0.03
CA LEU A 149 2.68 18.69 -1.16
C LEU A 149 1.18 18.53 -0.91
N GLU A 150 0.72 18.69 0.33
CA GLU A 150 -0.70 18.60 0.68
C GLU A 150 -1.56 19.64 -0.02
N SER A 151 -0.98 20.81 -0.32
CA SER A 151 -1.67 21.88 -1.04
C SER A 151 -2.04 21.52 -2.47
N GLU A 152 -1.44 20.49 -3.06
CA GLU A 152 -1.77 20.00 -4.40
C GLU A 152 -3.05 19.14 -4.41
N VAL A 153 -3.51 18.69 -3.24
CA VAL A 153 -4.67 17.79 -3.12
C VAL A 153 -5.96 18.55 -3.35
N THR A 154 -6.74 18.10 -4.31
CA THR A 154 -8.08 18.65 -4.57
C THR A 154 -9.11 18.04 -3.62
N ALA A 155 -9.09 16.72 -3.45
CA ALA A 155 -9.96 16.01 -2.51
C ALA A 155 -9.29 14.72 -2.03
N LEU A 156 -9.63 14.29 -0.82
CA LEU A 156 -9.29 12.96 -0.33
C LEU A 156 -10.41 11.99 -0.71
N VAL A 157 -10.04 10.80 -1.16
CA VAL A 157 -10.99 9.75 -1.55
C VAL A 157 -11.14 8.78 -0.39
N GLU A 158 -12.37 8.61 0.09
CA GLU A 158 -12.63 7.75 1.23
C GLU A 158 -12.42 6.26 0.92
N PRO A 159 -12.00 5.44 1.91
CA PRO A 159 -11.69 4.03 1.70
C PRO A 159 -12.87 3.17 1.23
N ASP A 160 -14.11 3.58 1.47
CA ASP A 160 -15.33 2.92 0.96
C ASP A 160 -15.58 3.24 -0.52
N GLU A 161 -15.10 4.39 -0.99
CA GLU A 161 -15.15 4.75 -2.41
C GLU A 161 -14.08 3.97 -3.20
N ILE A 162 -12.82 4.12 -2.81
CA ILE A 162 -11.68 3.43 -3.41
C ILE A 162 -10.87 2.78 -2.29
N VAL A 163 -10.96 1.46 -2.19
CA VAL A 163 -10.22 0.70 -1.17
C VAL A 163 -8.72 0.90 -1.39
N PRO A 164 -7.96 1.35 -0.37
CA PRO A 164 -6.53 1.59 -0.46
C PRO A 164 -5.73 0.33 -0.84
N ALA A 165 -4.48 0.50 -1.24
CA ALA A 165 -3.56 -0.63 -1.34
C ALA A 165 -3.31 -1.22 0.06
N CYS A 166 -3.19 -2.54 0.15
CA CYS A 166 -2.76 -3.17 1.40
C CYS A 166 -1.49 -2.50 1.90
N SER A 167 -1.47 -2.15 3.19
CA SER A 167 -0.38 -1.47 3.88
C SER A 167 -0.07 -0.04 3.39
N GLN A 168 -0.96 0.60 2.63
CA GLN A 168 -0.78 2.02 2.27
C GLN A 168 -0.70 2.88 3.52
N GLY A 169 0.23 3.84 3.53
CA GLY A 169 0.49 4.73 4.68
C GLY A 169 1.48 4.17 5.71
N ALA A 170 1.67 2.85 5.76
CA ALA A 170 2.56 2.21 6.73
C ALA A 170 4.03 2.23 6.27
N ILE A 171 4.92 2.50 7.23
CA ILE A 171 6.37 2.31 7.12
C ILE A 171 6.75 1.11 7.98
N GLY A 172 7.50 0.17 7.42
CA GLY A 172 8.08 -0.96 8.14
C GLY A 172 9.59 -0.89 8.19
N ILE A 173 10.18 -1.39 9.26
CA ILE A 173 11.62 -1.50 9.43
C ILE A 173 11.98 -2.98 9.38
N ALA A 174 12.73 -3.35 8.34
CA ALA A 174 13.29 -4.68 8.18
C ALA A 174 14.65 -4.78 8.89
N LEU A 175 14.90 -5.95 9.47
CA LEU A 175 16.15 -6.28 10.14
C LEU A 175 16.41 -7.79 10.01
N ARG A 176 17.63 -8.23 10.40
CA ARG A 176 17.97 -9.66 10.47
C ARG A 176 17.12 -10.35 11.53
N GLN A 177 16.61 -11.52 11.23
CA GLN A 177 15.70 -12.29 12.11
C GLN A 177 16.26 -12.55 13.52
N ASN A 178 17.56 -12.72 13.65
CA ASN A 178 18.23 -13.05 14.92
C ASN A 178 18.96 -11.85 15.54
N ASP A 179 18.70 -10.63 15.08
CA ASP A 179 19.34 -9.42 15.59
C ASP A 179 18.52 -8.83 16.75
N GLU A 180 18.63 -9.49 17.92
CA GLU A 180 17.91 -9.10 19.13
C GLU A 180 18.29 -7.69 19.62
N GLN A 181 19.55 -7.27 19.42
CA GLN A 181 20.02 -5.96 19.84
C GLN A 181 19.33 -4.86 19.03
N THR A 182 19.36 -4.95 17.72
CA THR A 182 18.68 -3.99 16.82
C THR A 182 17.18 -4.01 17.06
N HIS A 183 16.56 -5.19 17.21
CA HIS A 183 15.15 -5.31 17.53
C HIS A 183 14.79 -4.61 18.85
N ALA A 184 15.54 -4.83 19.92
CA ALA A 184 15.30 -4.20 21.23
C ALA A 184 15.42 -2.67 21.15
N ALA A 185 16.40 -2.15 20.40
CA ALA A 185 16.59 -0.71 20.21
C ALA A 185 15.44 -0.05 19.46
N LEU A 186 14.83 -0.75 18.49
CA LEU A 186 13.77 -0.23 17.62
C LEU A 186 12.36 -0.52 18.14
N SER A 187 12.18 -1.46 19.05
CA SER A 187 10.86 -1.87 19.56
C SER A 187 10.02 -0.71 20.12
N PRO A 188 10.57 0.36 20.74
CA PRO A 188 9.78 1.51 21.18
C PRO A 188 9.15 2.31 20.05
N LEU A 189 9.60 2.14 18.79
CA LEU A 189 9.04 2.79 17.61
C LEU A 189 7.84 2.06 17.04
N ASN A 190 7.60 0.81 17.49
CA ASN A 190 6.52 0.01 16.95
C ASN A 190 5.16 0.53 17.40
N ASP A 191 4.33 0.93 16.45
CA ASP A 191 2.92 1.21 16.66
C ASP A 191 2.11 -0.09 16.50
N MET A 192 1.60 -0.60 17.60
CA MET A 192 0.89 -1.89 17.63
C MET A 192 -0.42 -1.85 16.81
N GLU A 193 -1.09 -0.70 16.74
CA GLU A 193 -2.30 -0.55 15.95
C GLU A 193 -1.99 -0.67 14.44
N CYS A 194 -0.95 0.02 13.99
CA CYS A 194 -0.45 -0.13 12.63
C CYS A 194 0.01 -1.56 12.34
N HIS A 195 0.73 -2.18 13.28
CA HIS A 195 1.28 -3.53 13.12
C HIS A 195 0.17 -4.57 12.94
N ILE A 196 -0.87 -4.54 13.77
CA ILE A 196 -2.05 -5.41 13.67
C ILE A 196 -2.77 -5.19 12.33
N ALA A 197 -3.01 -3.94 11.93
CA ALA A 197 -3.68 -3.63 10.67
C ALA A 197 -2.88 -4.13 9.47
N VAL A 198 -1.57 -3.87 9.42
CA VAL A 198 -0.66 -4.33 8.35
C VAL A 198 -0.62 -5.86 8.30
N THR A 199 -0.58 -6.53 9.44
CA THR A 199 -0.60 -8.00 9.51
C THR A 199 -1.88 -8.57 8.87
N CYS A 200 -3.04 -7.99 9.17
CA CYS A 200 -4.32 -8.40 8.57
C CYS A 200 -4.32 -8.21 7.05
N GLU A 201 -3.92 -7.04 6.57
CA GLU A 201 -3.89 -6.71 5.15
C GLU A 201 -2.89 -7.58 4.37
N ARG A 202 -1.74 -7.90 4.96
CA ARG A 202 -0.76 -8.81 4.37
C ARG A 202 -1.22 -10.26 4.36
N ALA A 203 -1.91 -10.73 5.42
CA ALA A 203 -2.51 -12.07 5.45
C ALA A 203 -3.56 -12.23 4.34
N PHE A 204 -4.39 -11.21 4.12
CA PHE A 204 -5.34 -11.17 3.01
C PHE A 204 -4.63 -11.26 1.65
N LEU A 205 -3.63 -10.41 1.41
CA LEU A 205 -2.91 -10.37 0.14
C LEU A 205 -2.14 -11.67 -0.12
N HIS A 206 -1.50 -12.23 0.90
CA HIS A 206 -0.78 -13.51 0.83
C HIS A 206 -1.73 -14.67 0.48
N ARG A 207 -2.90 -14.75 1.16
CA ARG A 207 -3.89 -15.82 0.91
C ARG A 207 -4.47 -15.76 -0.50
N LEU A 208 -4.56 -14.56 -1.11
CA LEU A 208 -4.96 -14.39 -2.51
C LEU A 208 -3.86 -14.79 -3.50
N GLY A 209 -2.61 -14.96 -3.08
CA GLY A 209 -1.47 -15.08 -3.99
C GLY A 209 -1.17 -13.77 -4.74
N GLY A 210 -1.60 -12.65 -4.20
CA GLY A 210 -1.44 -11.33 -4.82
C GLY A 210 -0.08 -10.70 -4.56
N SER A 211 0.26 -9.75 -5.41
CA SER A 211 1.48 -8.95 -5.34
C SER A 211 1.15 -7.45 -5.45
N CYS A 212 2.16 -6.58 -5.37
CA CYS A 212 2.00 -5.14 -5.59
C CYS A 212 1.48 -4.77 -6.99
N THR A 213 1.50 -5.70 -7.94
CA THR A 213 0.97 -5.52 -9.30
C THR A 213 -0.44 -6.06 -9.47
N THR A 214 -0.97 -6.79 -8.49
CA THR A 214 -2.33 -7.31 -8.53
C THR A 214 -3.33 -6.18 -8.24
N PRO A 215 -4.48 -6.14 -8.93
CA PRO A 215 -5.51 -5.11 -8.72
C PRO A 215 -6.35 -5.36 -7.44
N VAL A 216 -5.65 -5.47 -6.32
CA VAL A 216 -6.19 -5.75 -4.98
C VAL A 216 -6.11 -4.49 -4.11
N GLY A 217 -7.18 -4.21 -3.38
CA GLY A 217 -7.22 -3.26 -2.27
C GLY A 217 -7.56 -3.97 -0.97
N GLY A 218 -7.03 -3.48 0.14
CA GLY A 218 -7.34 -4.00 1.48
C GLY A 218 -7.07 -2.95 2.54
N HIS A 219 -8.01 -2.78 3.46
CA HIS A 219 -7.91 -1.82 4.55
C HIS A 219 -8.42 -2.42 5.86
N ALA A 220 -7.50 -2.62 6.79
CA ALA A 220 -7.79 -3.03 8.15
C ALA A 220 -7.73 -1.84 9.11
N ARG A 221 -8.66 -1.78 10.06
CA ARG A 221 -8.72 -0.74 11.09
C ARG A 221 -9.39 -1.22 12.37
N ARG A 222 -9.04 -0.59 13.47
CA ARG A 222 -9.76 -0.75 14.71
C ARG A 222 -11.11 -0.03 14.63
N VAL A 223 -12.17 -0.61 15.19
CA VAL A 223 -13.50 0.03 15.25
C VAL A 223 -13.58 0.87 16.51
N GLY A 224 -13.37 2.18 16.39
CA GLY A 224 -13.36 3.10 17.52
C GLY A 224 -12.33 2.70 18.58
N ILE A 225 -12.79 2.59 19.84
CA ILE A 225 -11.97 2.14 20.98
C ILE A 225 -12.21 0.66 21.35
N SER A 226 -13.01 -0.05 20.55
CA SER A 226 -13.35 -1.46 20.82
C SER A 226 -12.17 -2.39 20.49
N ASP A 227 -12.24 -3.62 20.94
CA ASP A 227 -11.29 -4.67 20.55
C ASP A 227 -11.73 -5.38 19.25
N THR A 228 -12.38 -4.64 18.36
CA THR A 228 -12.83 -5.14 17.06
C THR A 228 -11.92 -4.64 15.96
N LEU A 229 -11.36 -5.57 15.21
CA LEU A 229 -10.68 -5.35 13.93
C LEU A 229 -11.71 -5.50 12.82
N ARG A 230 -11.83 -4.49 11.96
CA ARG A 230 -12.60 -4.55 10.72
C ARG A 230 -11.66 -4.48 9.53
N PHE A 231 -11.95 -5.31 8.53
CA PHE A 231 -11.26 -5.35 7.25
C PHE A 231 -12.26 -5.17 6.11
N ASP A 232 -11.91 -4.34 5.13
CA ASP A 232 -12.62 -4.18 3.87
C ASP A 232 -11.66 -4.47 2.71
N GLY A 233 -12.03 -5.36 1.78
CA GLY A 233 -11.20 -5.81 0.68
C GLY A 233 -11.87 -5.72 -0.67
N VAL A 234 -11.08 -5.62 -1.73
CA VAL A 234 -11.55 -5.63 -3.13
C VAL A 234 -10.53 -6.29 -4.04
N LEU A 235 -11.02 -7.10 -4.96
CA LEU A 235 -10.30 -7.57 -6.14
C LEU A 235 -11.09 -7.11 -7.36
N ALA A 236 -10.42 -6.46 -8.31
CA ALA A 236 -11.09 -5.93 -9.49
C ALA A 236 -10.32 -6.26 -10.77
N ARG A 237 -11.00 -6.26 -11.91
CA ARG A 237 -10.43 -6.54 -13.22
C ARG A 237 -10.76 -5.41 -14.19
N LEU A 238 -9.77 -4.94 -14.95
CA LEU A 238 -9.94 -3.80 -15.87
C LEU A 238 -10.87 -4.16 -17.04
N GLU A 239 -10.69 -5.34 -17.59
CA GLU A 239 -11.50 -5.86 -18.70
C GLU A 239 -12.13 -7.18 -18.25
N TRP A 240 -13.42 -7.15 -17.96
CA TRP A 240 -14.18 -8.34 -17.59
C TRP A 240 -15.46 -8.43 -18.44
N ASN A 241 -15.50 -9.45 -19.29
CA ASN A 241 -16.64 -9.73 -20.16
C ASN A 241 -17.40 -11.00 -19.74
N GLY A 242 -17.00 -11.61 -18.61
CA GLY A 242 -17.66 -12.77 -18.03
C GLY A 242 -18.87 -12.39 -17.18
N PRO A 243 -19.51 -13.37 -16.54
CA PRO A 243 -20.68 -13.12 -15.68
C PRO A 243 -20.27 -12.38 -14.40
N GLY A 244 -21.16 -11.51 -13.91
CA GLY A 244 -20.99 -10.76 -12.66
C GLY A 244 -20.16 -9.48 -12.78
N PRO A 245 -19.89 -8.80 -11.65
CA PRO A 245 -19.22 -7.52 -11.61
C PRO A 245 -17.73 -7.64 -11.90
N SER A 246 -17.12 -6.55 -12.40
CA SER A 246 -15.68 -6.42 -12.62
C SER A 246 -14.91 -6.09 -11.33
N ALA A 247 -15.60 -5.77 -10.23
CA ALA A 247 -15.03 -5.55 -8.91
C ALA A 247 -15.80 -6.38 -7.87
N ILE A 248 -15.10 -7.23 -7.14
CA ILE A 248 -15.63 -8.13 -6.13
C ILE A 248 -15.15 -7.63 -4.77
N ARG A 249 -16.07 -7.43 -3.83
CA ARG A 249 -15.79 -6.91 -2.50
C ARG A 249 -16.03 -7.96 -1.42
N THR A 250 -15.26 -7.84 -0.34
CA THR A 250 -15.38 -8.64 0.87
C THR A 250 -15.20 -7.74 2.08
N ASP A 251 -15.77 -8.13 3.19
CA ASP A 251 -15.51 -7.56 4.51
C ASP A 251 -15.44 -8.67 5.57
N ALA A 252 -14.71 -8.42 6.64
CA ALA A 252 -14.60 -9.32 7.76
C ALA A 252 -14.35 -8.56 9.06
N GLU A 253 -14.78 -9.13 10.17
CA GLU A 253 -14.50 -8.62 11.51
C GLU A 253 -13.98 -9.72 12.42
N GLY A 254 -13.19 -9.32 13.43
CA GLY A 254 -12.66 -10.21 14.45
C GLY A 254 -12.00 -9.45 15.58
N GLN A 255 -11.21 -10.13 16.39
CA GLN A 255 -10.53 -9.52 17.52
C GLN A 255 -9.37 -8.65 17.06
N PHE A 256 -9.21 -7.47 17.68
CA PHE A 256 -8.08 -6.57 17.43
C PHE A 256 -6.84 -7.08 18.18
N SER A 257 -6.18 -8.07 17.61
CA SER A 257 -4.96 -8.73 18.11
C SER A 257 -4.14 -9.26 16.93
N MET A 258 -2.90 -9.65 17.17
CA MET A 258 -2.03 -10.23 16.12
C MET A 258 -2.60 -11.52 15.55
N GLU A 259 -3.13 -12.40 16.41
CA GLU A 259 -3.78 -13.65 16.01
C GLU A 259 -5.08 -13.38 15.23
N GLY A 260 -5.93 -12.48 15.75
CA GLY A 260 -7.16 -12.07 15.07
C GLY A 260 -6.90 -11.39 13.74
N ALA A 261 -5.80 -10.68 13.58
CA ALA A 261 -5.42 -10.05 12.32
C ALA A 261 -5.16 -11.08 11.21
N VAL A 262 -4.44 -12.14 11.50
CA VAL A 262 -4.18 -13.23 10.54
C VAL A 262 -5.49 -13.94 10.19
N ASP A 263 -6.33 -14.25 11.19
CA ASP A 263 -7.63 -14.90 10.98
C ASP A 263 -8.55 -14.05 10.10
N VAL A 264 -8.74 -12.77 10.44
CA VAL A 264 -9.61 -11.84 9.70
C VAL A 264 -9.15 -11.69 8.26
N GLY A 265 -7.86 -11.45 8.02
CA GLY A 265 -7.32 -11.31 6.68
C GLY A 265 -7.49 -12.58 5.83
N THR A 266 -7.24 -13.75 6.42
CA THR A 266 -7.39 -15.04 5.73
C THR A 266 -8.84 -15.32 5.38
N ARG A 267 -9.78 -15.14 6.33
CA ARG A 267 -11.22 -15.35 6.09
C ARG A 267 -11.77 -14.38 5.04
N ALA A 268 -11.35 -13.12 5.06
CA ALA A 268 -11.74 -12.15 4.05
C ALA A 268 -11.29 -12.57 2.64
N ALA A 269 -10.06 -13.11 2.52
CA ALA A 269 -9.58 -13.61 1.25
C ALA A 269 -10.36 -14.85 0.77
N GLU A 270 -10.69 -15.76 1.66
CA GLU A 270 -11.48 -16.95 1.34
C GLU A 270 -12.92 -16.62 0.94
N ASP A 271 -13.55 -15.69 1.66
CA ASP A 271 -14.87 -15.17 1.29
C ASP A 271 -14.83 -14.53 -0.11
N LEU A 272 -13.81 -13.69 -0.38
CA LEU A 272 -13.65 -13.06 -1.69
C LEU A 272 -13.48 -14.12 -2.79
N LEU A 273 -12.58 -15.11 -2.59
CA LEU A 273 -12.34 -16.18 -3.55
C LEU A 273 -13.60 -17.00 -3.83
N SER A 274 -14.46 -17.19 -2.83
CA SER A 274 -15.74 -17.91 -2.99
C SER A 274 -16.74 -17.19 -3.90
N LYS A 275 -16.59 -15.87 -4.06
CA LYS A 275 -17.46 -15.00 -4.88
C LYS A 275 -16.92 -14.82 -6.31
N VAL A 276 -15.67 -15.24 -6.56
CA VAL A 276 -14.99 -15.02 -7.84
C VAL A 276 -15.55 -15.93 -8.92
N PRO A 277 -16.04 -15.38 -10.05
CA PRO A 277 -16.51 -16.19 -11.18
C PRO A 277 -15.38 -16.98 -11.84
N ALA A 278 -15.74 -18.09 -12.50
CA ALA A 278 -14.78 -18.86 -13.29
C ALA A 278 -14.08 -17.99 -14.34
N GLY A 279 -12.76 -18.12 -14.46
CA GLY A 279 -11.93 -17.35 -15.38
C GLY A 279 -11.56 -15.93 -14.91
N PHE A 280 -12.12 -15.43 -13.79
CA PHE A 280 -11.85 -14.09 -13.30
C PHE A 280 -10.38 -13.91 -12.85
N LEU A 281 -9.78 -14.95 -12.27
CA LEU A 281 -8.40 -14.88 -11.77
C LEU A 281 -7.34 -15.13 -12.85
N GLU A 282 -7.73 -15.62 -14.03
CA GLU A 282 -6.79 -15.95 -15.09
C GLU A 282 -5.94 -14.74 -15.49
N GLY A 283 -4.61 -14.84 -15.30
CA GLY A 283 -3.65 -13.78 -15.59
C GLY A 283 -3.67 -12.58 -14.65
N LEU A 284 -4.44 -12.61 -13.53
CA LEU A 284 -4.45 -11.55 -12.51
C LEU A 284 -3.49 -11.82 -11.36
N LEU A 285 -3.39 -13.06 -10.93
CA LEU A 285 -2.51 -13.50 -9.86
C LEU A 285 -1.19 -13.95 -10.48
N ALA A 286 -0.06 -13.70 -9.80
CA ALA A 286 1.23 -14.19 -10.24
C ALA A 286 1.23 -15.73 -10.18
N GLU A 287 1.72 -16.37 -11.24
CA GLU A 287 2.06 -17.79 -11.23
C GLU A 287 3.30 -18.02 -10.37
#